data_13b22e76d4664fc9e3df4870dacd1774
#
_entry.id   13b22e76d4664fc9e3df4870dacd1774
#
_cell.length_a   1.000
_cell.length_b   1.000
_cell.length_c   1.000
_cell.angle_alpha   90.00
_cell.angle_beta   90.00
_cell.angle_gamma   90.00
#
_symmetry.space_group_name_H-M   'P 1'
#
loop_
_entity.id
_entity.type
_entity.pdbx_description
1 polymer ?
#
loop_
_entity_poly.entity_id
_entity_poly.type
_entity_poly.pdbx_seq_one_letter_code
_entity_poly.pdbx_strand_id
1 'polypeptide(L)'
;MNKWITVFAVALACAGCFDNKGKPEDVPTVIGLKSLASTNRTGIVRVILRGDKGALTADMLTSLDAVKMIDLSERGTASVQPEVLKLKGIKEFYFASNGMVNVPDLSAWAATLDYLNLDNNSIKELPESMAKLTGLKWLRLNSNQLKGIPSAFSALKNLRRIYLKKNGLTAIPEVAKEWTSLEDISLDGNPITTIPDWLVTMPKLRAVSLNDTRVTKLPDDLSAWKDLDMLSLGSCPISKEEMQRIRKALPDVAIVF
;
A
#
# COMPACT_ATOMS: atom_id res chain seq x y z
N MET A 1 18.08 18.24 -22.97
CA MET A 1 18.91 17.13 -22.46
C MET A 1 18.04 16.29 -21.52
N ASN A 2 17.66 15.23 -22.03
CA ASN A 2 16.97 14.01 -21.61
C ASN A 2 16.34 13.92 -20.19
N LYS A 3 15.05 14.28 -20.11
CA LYS A 3 14.12 13.89 -19.02
C LYS A 3 13.64 12.42 -19.11
N TRP A 4 14.13 11.64 -20.07
CA TRP A 4 13.60 10.28 -20.40
C TRP A 4 14.17 9.14 -19.54
N ILE A 5 15.17 9.38 -18.69
CA ILE A 5 15.85 8.31 -17.94
C ILE A 5 15.23 8.06 -16.55
N THR A 6 14.38 8.96 -16.05
CA THR A 6 13.83 8.83 -14.68
C THR A 6 12.53 8.02 -14.62
N VAL A 7 11.85 7.78 -15.73
CA VAL A 7 10.52 7.12 -15.75
C VAL A 7 10.61 5.61 -15.58
N PHE A 8 11.74 4.98 -15.93
CA PHE A 8 11.91 3.52 -15.76
C PHE A 8 12.30 3.07 -14.34
N ALA A 9 12.74 4.00 -13.48
CA ALA A 9 13.15 3.69 -12.10
C ALA A 9 11.98 3.57 -11.12
N VAL A 10 10.80 4.13 -11.44
CA VAL A 10 9.64 4.12 -10.54
C VAL A 10 8.87 2.78 -10.56
N ALA A 11 8.95 2.03 -11.66
CA ALA A 11 8.25 0.74 -11.78
C ALA A 11 8.95 -0.44 -11.08
N LEU A 12 10.25 -0.32 -10.74
CA LEU A 12 11.03 -1.36 -10.05
C LEU A 12 11.32 -1.06 -8.57
N ALA A 13 10.92 0.10 -8.06
CA ALA A 13 11.18 0.52 -6.67
C ALA A 13 10.13 0.01 -5.66
N CYS A 14 9.37 -1.04 -6.00
CA CYS A 14 8.42 -1.67 -5.08
C CYS A 14 9.06 -2.64 -4.07
N ALA A 15 10.39 -2.68 -3.98
CA ALA A 15 11.12 -3.36 -2.92
C ALA A 15 12.01 -2.33 -2.20
N GLY A 16 11.44 -1.61 -1.22
CA GLY A 16 12.22 -0.83 -0.26
C GLY A 16 12.55 0.59 -0.67
N CYS A 17 11.57 1.49 -0.72
CA CYS A 17 11.87 2.90 -0.55
C CYS A 17 11.97 3.21 0.94
N PHE A 18 13.13 2.96 1.50
CA PHE A 18 13.59 3.62 2.71
C PHE A 18 14.04 5.02 2.35
N ASP A 19 13.61 6.01 3.13
CA ASP A 19 14.39 7.24 3.28
C ASP A 19 15.74 6.85 3.92
N ASN A 20 16.71 6.56 3.07
CA ASN A 20 17.98 5.94 3.45
C ASN A 20 18.95 7.02 3.96
N LYS A 21 18.86 7.35 5.26
CA LYS A 21 19.96 8.01 5.99
C LYS A 21 20.71 6.98 6.84
N GLY A 22 21.16 5.91 6.24
CA GLY A 22 21.99 4.87 6.85
C GLY A 22 22.13 3.70 5.89
N LYS A 23 23.31 3.10 5.78
CA LYS A 23 23.51 1.91 4.97
C LYS A 23 22.60 0.80 5.50
N PRO A 24 21.88 0.02 4.64
CA PRO A 24 20.98 -1.05 5.08
C PRO A 24 21.68 -2.16 5.89
N GLU A 25 22.99 -2.20 5.88
CA GLU A 25 23.82 -3.23 6.50
C GLU A 25 23.97 -3.08 8.02
N ASP A 26 23.67 -1.89 8.60
CA ASP A 26 23.92 -1.61 10.01
C ASP A 26 22.72 -1.82 10.94
N VAL A 27 21.55 -2.26 10.40
CA VAL A 27 20.35 -2.47 11.22
C VAL A 27 20.29 -3.93 11.69
N PRO A 28 20.32 -4.19 13.01
CA PRO A 28 20.25 -5.55 13.57
C PRO A 28 19.05 -6.33 13.00
N THR A 29 19.34 -7.30 12.13
CA THR A 29 18.34 -8.04 11.36
C THR A 29 18.52 -9.54 11.57
N VAL A 30 17.40 -10.24 11.78
CA VAL A 30 17.33 -11.71 11.78
C VAL A 30 16.56 -12.19 10.57
N ILE A 31 17.11 -13.16 9.85
CA ILE A 31 16.49 -13.79 8.68
C ILE A 31 16.31 -15.28 8.93
N GLY A 32 15.06 -15.76 8.83
CA GLY A 32 14.65 -17.14 9.00
C GLY A 32 14.47 -17.60 10.46
N LEU A 33 13.60 -18.58 10.63
CA LEU A 33 13.23 -19.13 11.95
C LEU A 33 14.41 -19.76 12.68
N LYS A 34 15.31 -20.43 11.96
CA LYS A 34 16.50 -21.07 12.59
C LYS A 34 17.37 -20.01 13.26
N SER A 35 17.63 -18.90 12.57
CA SER A 35 18.41 -17.80 13.14
C SER A 35 17.68 -17.15 14.31
N LEU A 36 16.37 -16.93 14.19
CA LEU A 36 15.55 -16.36 15.26
C LEU A 36 15.53 -17.25 16.51
N ALA A 37 15.53 -18.58 16.35
CA ALA A 37 15.54 -19.53 17.45
C ALA A 37 16.89 -19.59 18.21
N SER A 38 18.01 -19.36 17.50
CA SER A 38 19.37 -19.54 18.03
C SER A 38 20.08 -18.26 18.44
N THR A 39 19.55 -17.09 18.11
CA THR A 39 20.19 -15.79 18.31
C THR A 39 19.77 -15.15 19.62
N ASN A 40 20.67 -14.39 20.25
CA ASN A 40 20.28 -13.43 21.27
C ASN A 40 19.40 -12.35 20.62
N ARG A 41 18.17 -12.20 21.11
CA ARG A 41 17.13 -11.37 20.50
C ARG A 41 17.15 -9.92 20.97
N THR A 42 18.02 -9.61 21.93
CA THR A 42 18.16 -8.23 22.45
C THR A 42 18.67 -7.30 21.35
N GLY A 43 17.97 -6.20 21.15
CA GLY A 43 18.35 -5.16 20.18
C GLY A 43 18.06 -5.49 18.71
N ILE A 44 17.42 -6.65 18.38
CA ILE A 44 16.98 -6.93 17.02
C ILE A 44 15.89 -5.94 16.62
N VAL A 45 16.09 -5.28 15.48
CA VAL A 45 15.16 -4.26 14.95
C VAL A 45 14.30 -4.81 13.81
N ARG A 46 14.82 -5.78 13.05
CA ARG A 46 14.12 -6.36 11.89
C ARG A 46 14.08 -7.87 11.98
N VAL A 47 12.89 -8.44 11.76
CA VAL A 47 12.66 -9.89 11.70
C VAL A 47 12.06 -10.22 10.33
N ILE A 48 12.78 -11.01 9.52
CA ILE A 48 12.38 -11.39 8.17
C ILE A 48 12.21 -12.93 8.14
N LEU A 49 10.96 -13.37 8.08
CA LEU A 49 10.58 -14.79 8.03
C LEU A 49 9.83 -15.12 6.73
N ARG A 50 10.00 -14.30 5.70
CA ARG A 50 9.37 -14.48 4.39
C ARG A 50 9.66 -15.86 3.82
N GLY A 51 8.61 -16.57 3.38
CA GLY A 51 8.72 -17.88 2.76
C GLY A 51 9.09 -19.03 3.72
N ASP A 52 9.45 -18.76 4.97
CA ASP A 52 9.77 -19.79 5.96
C ASP A 52 8.50 -20.44 6.50
N LYS A 53 8.29 -21.71 6.16
CA LYS A 53 7.05 -22.47 6.48
C LYS A 53 7.06 -23.10 7.87
N GLY A 54 8.14 -22.98 8.61
CA GLY A 54 8.25 -23.54 9.97
C GLY A 54 7.30 -22.86 10.96
N ALA A 55 7.10 -23.49 12.11
CA ALA A 55 6.29 -22.92 13.18
C ALA A 55 7.00 -21.73 13.84
N LEU A 56 6.33 -20.59 13.93
CA LEU A 56 6.78 -19.45 14.73
C LEU A 56 6.22 -19.63 16.14
N THR A 57 7.08 -19.91 17.11
CA THR A 57 6.67 -20.15 18.49
C THR A 57 6.64 -18.88 19.32
N ALA A 58 5.85 -18.86 20.39
CA ALA A 58 5.80 -17.72 21.31
C ALA A 58 7.18 -17.39 21.90
N ASP A 59 7.98 -18.44 22.20
CA ASP A 59 9.34 -18.27 22.72
C ASP A 59 10.26 -17.52 21.75
N MET A 60 10.12 -17.72 20.43
CA MET A 60 10.90 -17.00 19.41
C MET A 60 10.61 -15.49 19.40
N LEU A 61 9.46 -15.07 19.91
CA LEU A 61 9.03 -13.68 19.95
C LEU A 61 9.34 -13.00 21.29
N THR A 62 9.80 -13.78 22.29
CA THR A 62 10.23 -13.19 23.56
C THR A 62 11.50 -12.35 23.38
N SER A 63 11.65 -11.28 24.16
CA SER A 63 12.82 -10.38 24.12
C SER A 63 13.04 -9.65 22.78
N LEU A 64 12.00 -9.53 21.96
CA LEU A 64 12.02 -8.71 20.73
C LEU A 64 11.59 -7.26 20.99
N ASP A 65 12.13 -6.65 22.04
CA ASP A 65 11.67 -5.32 22.53
C ASP A 65 11.97 -4.18 21.56
N ALA A 66 13.02 -4.33 20.74
CA ALA A 66 13.49 -3.31 19.82
C ALA A 66 12.89 -3.45 18.41
N VAL A 67 12.12 -4.52 18.12
CA VAL A 67 11.63 -4.79 16.76
C VAL A 67 10.71 -3.68 16.27
N LYS A 68 11.02 -3.19 15.07
CA LYS A 68 10.25 -2.17 14.34
C LYS A 68 9.67 -2.70 13.04
N MET A 69 10.27 -3.75 12.47
CA MET A 69 9.82 -4.36 11.23
C MET A 69 9.74 -5.87 11.38
N ILE A 70 8.61 -6.45 10.94
CA ILE A 70 8.41 -7.89 10.86
C ILE A 70 7.79 -8.27 9.51
N ASP A 71 8.45 -9.19 8.79
CA ASP A 71 7.97 -9.75 7.53
C ASP A 71 7.60 -11.22 7.69
N LEU A 72 6.31 -11.50 7.64
CA LEU A 72 5.68 -12.83 7.69
C LEU A 72 5.05 -13.20 6.34
N SER A 73 5.48 -12.59 5.24
CA SER A 73 4.92 -12.86 3.91
C SER A 73 5.26 -14.27 3.41
N GLU A 74 4.44 -14.82 2.51
CA GLU A 74 4.68 -16.08 1.80
C GLU A 74 4.81 -17.33 2.72
N ARG A 75 4.29 -17.26 3.93
CA ARG A 75 4.35 -18.36 4.89
C ARG A 75 3.22 -19.39 4.71
N GLY A 76 2.20 -19.06 3.90
CA GLY A 76 1.02 -19.92 3.69
C GLY A 76 0.11 -20.02 4.91
N THR A 77 0.09 -18.97 5.74
CA THR A 77 -0.76 -18.89 6.95
C THR A 77 -1.94 -17.97 6.70
N ALA A 78 -3.12 -18.35 7.18
CA ALA A 78 -4.34 -17.53 7.00
C ALA A 78 -4.52 -16.45 8.08
N SER A 79 -3.75 -16.49 9.16
CA SER A 79 -3.89 -15.58 10.28
C SER A 79 -2.55 -15.20 10.89
N VAL A 80 -2.49 -14.02 11.49
CA VAL A 80 -1.37 -13.55 12.31
C VAL A 80 -1.51 -14.19 13.70
N GLN A 81 -0.42 -14.73 14.21
CA GLN A 81 -0.41 -15.31 15.55
C GLN A 81 -0.62 -14.23 16.62
N PRO A 82 -1.40 -14.49 17.67
CA PRO A 82 -1.68 -13.51 18.73
C PRO A 82 -0.42 -12.93 19.40
N GLU A 83 0.63 -13.72 19.49
CA GLU A 83 1.91 -13.32 20.08
C GLU A 83 2.61 -12.23 19.26
N VAL A 84 2.50 -12.28 17.93
CA VAL A 84 3.02 -11.22 17.05
C VAL A 84 2.32 -9.89 17.36
N LEU A 85 1.00 -9.94 17.57
CA LEU A 85 0.20 -8.75 17.86
C LEU A 85 0.52 -8.12 19.24
N LYS A 86 1.22 -8.84 20.12
CA LYS A 86 1.72 -8.34 21.40
C LYS A 86 3.02 -7.55 21.29
N LEU A 87 3.75 -7.68 20.18
CA LEU A 87 4.96 -6.88 19.94
C LEU A 87 4.61 -5.40 19.92
N LYS A 88 5.45 -4.58 20.55
CA LYS A 88 5.21 -3.14 20.68
C LYS A 88 6.10 -2.35 19.72
N GLY A 89 5.59 -1.21 19.29
CA GLY A 89 6.39 -0.25 18.51
C GLY A 89 6.69 -0.69 17.08
N ILE A 90 5.92 -1.64 16.52
CA ILE A 90 6.03 -2.06 15.12
C ILE A 90 5.71 -0.85 14.23
N LYS A 91 6.62 -0.56 13.30
CA LYS A 91 6.48 0.49 12.29
C LYS A 91 6.12 -0.07 10.92
N GLU A 92 6.61 -1.27 10.61
CA GLU A 92 6.41 -1.91 9.33
C GLU A 92 5.96 -3.35 9.52
N PHE A 93 4.81 -3.69 8.96
CA PHE A 93 4.28 -5.05 8.99
C PHE A 93 3.98 -5.55 7.59
N TYR A 94 4.54 -6.75 7.29
CA TYR A 94 4.36 -7.43 6.02
C TYR A 94 3.72 -8.78 6.25
N PHE A 95 2.58 -9.01 5.59
CA PHE A 95 1.85 -10.28 5.61
C PHE A 95 1.30 -10.61 4.22
N ALA A 96 2.09 -10.30 3.18
CA ALA A 96 1.70 -10.52 1.80
C ALA A 96 1.76 -12.00 1.40
N SER A 97 0.99 -12.39 0.38
CA SER A 97 1.02 -13.74 -0.22
C SER A 97 0.81 -14.85 0.81
N ASN A 98 -0.20 -14.68 1.62
CA ASN A 98 -0.70 -15.66 2.57
C ASN A 98 -2.14 -16.08 2.17
N GLY A 99 -2.92 -16.55 3.06
CA GLY A 99 -4.33 -16.90 2.81
C GLY A 99 -5.29 -16.09 3.68
N MET A 100 -4.89 -14.88 4.10
CA MET A 100 -5.69 -14.08 5.04
C MET A 100 -7.03 -13.71 4.44
N VAL A 101 -8.10 -14.02 5.17
CA VAL A 101 -9.48 -13.61 4.86
C VAL A 101 -9.90 -12.44 5.75
N ASN A 102 -9.60 -12.53 7.04
CA ASN A 102 -9.97 -11.54 8.04
C ASN A 102 -8.71 -10.87 8.60
N VAL A 103 -8.65 -9.55 8.51
CA VAL A 103 -7.56 -8.77 9.12
C VAL A 103 -7.78 -8.72 10.64
N PRO A 104 -6.78 -9.10 11.46
CA PRO A 104 -6.90 -9.02 12.92
C PRO A 104 -6.94 -7.57 13.38
N ASP A 105 -7.29 -7.37 14.65
CA ASP A 105 -7.16 -6.05 15.27
C ASP A 105 -5.67 -5.67 15.42
N LEU A 106 -5.26 -4.66 14.68
CA LEU A 106 -3.90 -4.09 14.70
C LEU A 106 -3.80 -2.85 15.59
N SER A 107 -4.81 -2.53 16.38
CA SER A 107 -4.87 -1.30 17.17
C SER A 107 -3.75 -1.18 18.22
N ALA A 108 -3.13 -2.29 18.60
CA ALA A 108 -1.92 -2.27 19.45
C ALA A 108 -0.76 -1.50 18.82
N TRP A 109 -0.76 -1.33 17.48
CA TRP A 109 0.26 -0.60 16.72
C TRP A 109 -0.23 0.77 16.22
N ALA A 110 -1.39 1.25 16.68
CA ALA A 110 -2.04 2.46 16.20
C ALA A 110 -1.12 3.70 16.19
N ALA A 111 -0.28 3.83 17.22
CA ALA A 111 0.63 4.97 17.37
C ALA A 111 1.96 4.82 16.59
N THR A 112 2.26 3.63 16.05
CA THR A 112 3.60 3.36 15.53
C THR A 112 3.64 2.82 14.12
N LEU A 113 2.56 2.18 13.63
CA LEU A 113 2.54 1.56 12.31
C LEU A 113 2.49 2.61 11.20
N ASP A 114 3.56 2.69 10.42
CA ASP A 114 3.72 3.58 9.27
C ASP A 114 3.42 2.87 7.95
N TYR A 115 3.73 1.56 7.86
CA TYR A 115 3.65 0.76 6.65
C TYR A 115 2.95 -0.58 6.92
N LEU A 116 1.94 -0.89 6.11
CA LEU A 116 1.20 -2.16 6.16
C LEU A 116 1.10 -2.77 4.76
N ASN A 117 1.61 -4.00 4.61
CA ASN A 117 1.50 -4.76 3.36
C ASN A 117 0.68 -6.04 3.57
N LEU A 118 -0.50 -6.08 2.98
CA LEU A 118 -1.42 -7.21 2.94
C LEU A 118 -1.71 -7.66 1.50
N ASP A 119 -0.80 -7.40 0.56
CA ASP A 119 -0.96 -7.80 -0.86
C ASP A 119 -1.14 -9.32 -1.00
N ASN A 120 -1.84 -9.75 -2.07
CA ASN A 120 -2.00 -11.15 -2.44
C ASN A 120 -2.57 -12.02 -1.29
N ASN A 121 -3.70 -11.59 -0.74
CA ASN A 121 -4.48 -12.33 0.24
C ASN A 121 -5.92 -12.57 -0.28
N SER A 122 -6.83 -12.99 0.57
CA SER A 122 -8.23 -13.25 0.23
C SER A 122 -9.19 -12.33 1.00
N ILE A 123 -8.73 -11.11 1.31
CA ILE A 123 -9.46 -10.15 2.14
C ILE A 123 -10.66 -9.60 1.36
N LYS A 124 -11.86 -9.75 1.92
CA LYS A 124 -13.11 -9.24 1.35
C LYS A 124 -13.55 -7.92 1.97
N GLU A 125 -13.25 -7.74 3.24
CA GLU A 125 -13.64 -6.58 4.04
C GLU A 125 -12.50 -6.18 4.98
N LEU A 126 -12.41 -4.89 5.27
CA LEU A 126 -11.46 -4.35 6.24
C LEU A 126 -12.20 -4.02 7.53
N PRO A 127 -11.68 -4.42 8.71
CA PRO A 127 -12.33 -4.08 9.98
C PRO A 127 -12.21 -2.58 10.26
N GLU A 128 -13.26 -2.00 10.83
CA GLU A 128 -13.26 -0.58 11.22
C GLU A 128 -12.15 -0.23 12.23
N SER A 129 -11.69 -1.21 13.01
CA SER A 129 -10.58 -1.02 13.96
C SER A 129 -9.28 -0.54 13.29
N MET A 130 -9.08 -0.82 11.99
CA MET A 130 -7.93 -0.29 11.24
C MET A 130 -7.97 1.25 11.11
N ALA A 131 -9.11 1.90 11.26
CA ALA A 131 -9.21 3.35 11.29
C ALA A 131 -8.44 3.98 12.47
N LYS A 132 -8.12 3.20 13.50
CA LYS A 132 -7.26 3.62 14.62
C LYS A 132 -5.80 3.78 14.24
N LEU A 133 -5.37 3.23 13.09
CA LEU A 133 -3.99 3.32 12.59
C LEU A 133 -3.70 4.72 12.00
N THR A 134 -3.95 5.77 12.75
CA THR A 134 -3.88 7.16 12.27
C THR A 134 -2.47 7.61 11.87
N GLY A 135 -1.43 6.89 12.31
CA GLY A 135 -0.04 7.08 11.87
C GLY A 135 0.29 6.49 10.49
N LEU A 136 -0.62 5.64 9.94
CA LEU A 136 -0.34 4.89 8.73
C LEU A 136 -0.14 5.81 7.53
N LYS A 137 0.99 5.60 6.83
CA LYS A 137 1.39 6.37 5.64
C LYS A 137 1.24 5.56 4.36
N TRP A 138 1.50 4.26 4.41
CA TRP A 138 1.47 3.38 3.26
C TRP A 138 0.62 2.14 3.55
N LEU A 139 -0.40 1.92 2.74
CA LEU A 139 -1.30 0.77 2.81
C LEU A 139 -1.31 0.01 1.48
N ARG A 140 -0.92 -1.25 1.52
CA ARG A 140 -0.93 -2.13 0.36
C ARG A 140 -1.95 -3.23 0.54
N LEU A 141 -2.86 -3.34 -0.39
CA LEU A 141 -3.99 -4.28 -0.43
C LEU A 141 -4.21 -4.85 -1.84
N ASN A 142 -3.15 -4.85 -2.68
CA ASN A 142 -3.27 -5.36 -4.04
C ASN A 142 -3.65 -6.84 -4.05
N SER A 143 -4.37 -7.26 -5.09
CA SER A 143 -4.75 -8.67 -5.29
C SER A 143 -5.45 -9.26 -4.06
N ASN A 144 -6.53 -8.62 -3.67
CA ASN A 144 -7.48 -9.06 -2.67
C ASN A 144 -8.89 -9.15 -3.29
N GLN A 145 -9.94 -9.21 -2.48
CA GLN A 145 -11.33 -9.33 -2.93
C GLN A 145 -12.21 -8.17 -2.41
N LEU A 146 -11.60 -7.01 -2.19
CA LEU A 146 -12.28 -5.84 -1.62
C LEU A 146 -13.30 -5.27 -2.61
N LYS A 147 -14.51 -4.97 -2.13
CA LYS A 147 -15.56 -4.27 -2.87
C LYS A 147 -15.74 -2.81 -2.43
N GLY A 148 -15.08 -2.41 -1.34
CA GLY A 148 -15.14 -1.06 -0.80
C GLY A 148 -14.15 -0.87 0.33
N ILE A 149 -14.07 0.36 0.84
CA ILE A 149 -13.27 0.74 2.01
C ILE A 149 -14.23 1.34 3.05
N PRO A 150 -14.16 0.95 4.33
CA PRO A 150 -15.04 1.47 5.37
C PRO A 150 -14.95 3.00 5.52
N SER A 151 -16.07 3.66 5.75
CA SER A 151 -16.13 5.12 5.95
C SER A 151 -15.29 5.59 7.14
N ALA A 152 -15.12 4.76 8.16
CA ALA A 152 -14.26 5.02 9.33
C ALA A 152 -12.81 5.34 8.94
N PHE A 153 -12.33 4.87 7.75
CA PHE A 153 -10.98 5.16 7.25
C PHE A 153 -10.77 6.64 6.90
N SER A 154 -11.81 7.47 6.96
CA SER A 154 -11.69 8.93 6.96
C SER A 154 -10.72 9.47 8.03
N ALA A 155 -10.47 8.70 9.09
CA ALA A 155 -9.51 9.03 10.14
C ALA A 155 -8.04 8.92 9.71
N LEU A 156 -7.73 8.23 8.59
CA LEU A 156 -6.35 8.00 8.12
C LEU A 156 -5.76 9.22 7.40
N LYS A 157 -5.74 10.38 8.04
CA LYS A 157 -5.31 11.65 7.44
C LYS A 157 -3.82 11.71 7.05
N ASN A 158 -3.00 10.81 7.60
CA ASN A 158 -1.57 10.71 7.28
C ASN A 158 -1.28 9.76 6.10
N LEU A 159 -2.31 9.11 5.53
CA LEU A 159 -2.14 8.18 4.42
C LEU A 159 -1.64 8.93 3.18
N ARG A 160 -0.45 8.52 2.72
CA ARG A 160 0.23 9.09 1.55
C ARG A 160 0.13 8.20 0.33
N ARG A 161 0.12 6.88 0.52
CA ARG A 161 0.05 5.91 -0.58
C ARG A 161 -0.91 4.79 -0.28
N ILE A 162 -1.79 4.50 -1.21
CA ILE A 162 -2.71 3.36 -1.13
C ILE A 162 -2.69 2.56 -2.44
N TYR A 163 -2.49 1.27 -2.32
CA TYR A 163 -2.45 0.35 -3.45
C TYR A 163 -3.58 -0.67 -3.33
N LEU A 164 -4.52 -0.62 -4.26
CA LEU A 164 -5.77 -1.41 -4.30
C LEU A 164 -5.91 -2.18 -5.62
N LYS A 165 -4.81 -2.39 -6.34
CA LYS A 165 -4.78 -3.07 -7.63
C LYS A 165 -5.42 -4.46 -7.54
N LYS A 166 -6.16 -4.87 -8.61
CA LYS A 166 -6.78 -6.19 -8.71
C LYS A 166 -7.64 -6.53 -7.49
N ASN A 167 -8.67 -5.72 -7.27
CA ASN A 167 -9.75 -5.95 -6.32
C ASN A 167 -11.10 -5.93 -7.05
N GLY A 168 -12.21 -5.90 -6.31
CA GLY A 168 -13.56 -5.85 -6.86
C GLY A 168 -14.22 -4.47 -6.77
N LEU A 169 -13.43 -3.39 -6.78
CA LEU A 169 -13.95 -2.02 -6.64
C LEU A 169 -14.65 -1.59 -7.93
N THR A 170 -15.94 -1.25 -7.86
CA THR A 170 -16.72 -0.72 -8.98
C THR A 170 -16.69 0.80 -9.07
N ALA A 171 -16.24 1.47 -8.02
CA ALA A 171 -16.04 2.91 -7.93
C ALA A 171 -14.81 3.22 -7.07
N ILE A 172 -14.26 4.43 -7.20
CA ILE A 172 -13.22 4.93 -6.30
C ILE A 172 -13.87 5.15 -4.93
N PRO A 173 -13.31 4.60 -3.83
CA PRO A 173 -13.94 4.70 -2.52
C PRO A 173 -14.13 6.17 -2.10
N GLU A 174 -15.37 6.55 -1.83
CA GLU A 174 -15.75 7.94 -1.49
C GLU A 174 -14.96 8.48 -0.28
N VAL A 175 -14.58 7.59 0.66
CA VAL A 175 -13.77 7.96 1.83
C VAL A 175 -12.39 8.52 1.45
N ALA A 176 -11.90 8.25 0.24
CA ALA A 176 -10.60 8.73 -0.22
C ALA A 176 -10.51 10.26 -0.30
N LYS A 177 -11.62 10.97 -0.49
CA LYS A 177 -11.65 12.44 -0.45
C LYS A 177 -11.16 13.02 0.88
N GLU A 178 -11.23 12.22 1.95
CA GLU A 178 -10.82 12.61 3.31
C GLU A 178 -9.30 12.41 3.56
N TRP A 179 -8.58 11.74 2.64
CA TRP A 179 -7.15 11.48 2.78
C TRP A 179 -6.33 12.64 2.23
N THR A 180 -6.34 13.76 2.95
CA THR A 180 -5.74 15.03 2.51
C THR A 180 -4.21 15.00 2.35
N SER A 181 -3.55 13.93 2.78
CA SER A 181 -2.12 13.70 2.58
C SER A 181 -1.81 12.75 1.44
N LEU A 182 -2.83 12.25 0.70
CA LEU A 182 -2.64 11.26 -0.34
C LEU A 182 -1.85 11.81 -1.53
N GLU A 183 -0.78 11.10 -1.88
CA GLU A 183 0.14 11.42 -2.98
C GLU A 183 0.03 10.40 -4.12
N ASP A 184 -0.27 9.14 -3.81
CA ASP A 184 -0.27 8.05 -4.79
C ASP A 184 -1.45 7.09 -4.53
N ILE A 185 -2.24 6.86 -5.56
CA ILE A 185 -3.35 5.90 -5.55
C ILE A 185 -3.24 4.96 -6.75
N SER A 186 -3.18 3.65 -6.49
CA SER A 186 -3.24 2.63 -7.54
C SER A 186 -4.51 1.80 -7.41
N LEU A 187 -5.27 1.78 -8.49
CA LEU A 187 -6.59 1.14 -8.61
C LEU A 187 -6.66 0.17 -9.81
N ASP A 188 -5.51 -0.16 -10.39
CA ASP A 188 -5.42 -1.00 -11.60
C ASP A 188 -6.20 -2.30 -11.49
N GLY A 189 -6.79 -2.75 -12.59
CA GLY A 189 -7.48 -4.05 -12.65
C GLY A 189 -8.75 -4.12 -11.79
N ASN A 190 -9.35 -2.99 -11.46
CA ASN A 190 -10.66 -2.92 -10.84
C ASN A 190 -11.75 -2.56 -11.87
N PRO A 191 -12.99 -3.04 -11.72
CA PRO A 191 -14.08 -2.71 -12.67
C PRO A 191 -14.66 -1.30 -12.48
N ILE A 192 -13.81 -0.30 -12.19
CA ILE A 192 -14.17 1.11 -12.02
C ILE A 192 -14.58 1.69 -13.36
N THR A 193 -15.71 2.41 -13.40
CA THR A 193 -16.25 3.01 -14.63
C THR A 193 -16.14 4.52 -14.68
N THR A 194 -16.05 5.19 -13.53
CA THR A 194 -16.08 6.64 -13.43
C THR A 194 -15.04 7.18 -12.48
N ILE A 195 -14.53 8.37 -12.78
CA ILE A 195 -13.63 9.14 -11.92
C ILE A 195 -14.43 10.32 -11.37
N PRO A 196 -14.58 10.45 -10.06
CA PRO A 196 -15.30 11.57 -9.46
C PRO A 196 -14.48 12.86 -9.50
N ASP A 197 -15.16 14.00 -9.62
CA ASP A 197 -14.52 15.32 -9.69
C ASP A 197 -13.64 15.64 -8.48
N TRP A 198 -14.04 15.16 -7.27
CA TRP A 198 -13.26 15.39 -6.06
C TRP A 198 -11.85 14.75 -6.11
N LEU A 199 -11.65 13.69 -6.91
CA LEU A 199 -10.31 13.09 -7.06
C LEU A 199 -9.36 14.07 -7.76
N VAL A 200 -9.86 14.81 -8.73
CA VAL A 200 -9.06 15.82 -9.45
C VAL A 200 -8.61 16.95 -8.52
N THR A 201 -9.43 17.30 -7.54
CA THR A 201 -9.16 18.41 -6.62
C THR A 201 -8.36 18.03 -5.37
N MET A 202 -7.89 16.78 -5.27
CA MET A 202 -7.08 16.34 -4.11
C MET A 202 -5.73 17.09 -4.06
N PRO A 203 -5.41 17.77 -2.94
CA PRO A 203 -4.38 18.81 -2.93
C PRO A 203 -2.93 18.32 -3.04
N LYS A 204 -2.68 17.05 -2.74
CA LYS A 204 -1.33 16.47 -2.72
C LYS A 204 -1.14 15.30 -3.69
N LEU A 205 -2.17 14.99 -4.49
CA LEU A 205 -2.11 13.86 -5.39
C LEU A 205 -1.06 14.09 -6.49
N ARG A 206 -0.17 13.12 -6.67
CA ARG A 206 0.95 13.13 -7.60
C ARG A 206 0.89 12.00 -8.62
N ALA A 207 0.36 10.84 -8.22
CA ALA A 207 0.25 9.71 -9.10
C ALA A 207 -1.11 9.04 -8.99
N VAL A 208 -1.73 8.78 -10.15
CA VAL A 208 -3.00 8.08 -10.29
C VAL A 208 -2.82 6.94 -11.28
N SER A 209 -3.04 5.71 -10.84
CA SER A 209 -2.98 4.53 -11.70
C SER A 209 -4.33 3.83 -11.75
N LEU A 210 -4.87 3.69 -12.97
CA LEU A 210 -6.18 3.13 -13.31
C LEU A 210 -6.10 2.17 -14.48
N ASN A 211 -4.92 1.56 -14.73
CA ASN A 211 -4.77 0.62 -15.85
C ASN A 211 -5.75 -0.55 -15.72
N ASP A 212 -6.19 -1.10 -16.84
CA ASP A 212 -7.12 -2.24 -16.87
C ASP A 212 -8.44 -1.96 -16.10
N THR A 213 -8.91 -0.71 -16.07
CA THR A 213 -10.23 -0.35 -15.55
C THR A 213 -11.24 -0.19 -16.68
N ARG A 214 -12.51 0.11 -16.34
CA ARG A 214 -13.57 0.36 -17.32
C ARG A 214 -13.86 1.85 -17.52
N VAL A 215 -12.93 2.71 -17.16
CA VAL A 215 -13.04 4.16 -17.36
C VAL A 215 -13.00 4.49 -18.84
N THR A 216 -13.99 5.27 -19.32
CA THR A 216 -14.10 5.71 -20.71
C THR A 216 -13.82 7.19 -20.87
N LYS A 217 -13.99 7.96 -19.80
CA LYS A 217 -13.85 9.44 -19.79
C LYS A 217 -13.36 9.91 -18.44
N LEU A 218 -12.54 10.98 -18.44
CA LEU A 218 -12.15 11.71 -17.25
C LEU A 218 -13.10 12.89 -17.00
N PRO A 219 -13.12 13.47 -15.79
CA PRO A 219 -13.82 14.73 -15.50
C PRO A 219 -13.52 15.82 -16.54
N ASP A 220 -14.46 16.72 -16.75
CA ASP A 220 -14.31 17.76 -17.76
C ASP A 220 -13.21 18.77 -17.40
N ASP A 221 -13.13 19.15 -16.13
CA ASP A 221 -12.05 20.01 -15.62
C ASP A 221 -10.92 19.18 -15.02
N LEU A 222 -9.77 19.21 -15.68
CA LEU A 222 -8.54 18.57 -15.22
C LEU A 222 -7.49 19.57 -14.72
N SER A 223 -7.83 20.85 -14.60
CA SER A 223 -6.88 21.92 -14.31
C SER A 223 -6.08 21.74 -13.02
N ALA A 224 -6.66 21.10 -12.00
CA ALA A 224 -5.98 20.79 -10.74
C ALA A 224 -4.99 19.61 -10.84
N TRP A 225 -5.06 18.81 -11.92
CA TRP A 225 -4.12 17.71 -12.18
C TRP A 225 -2.87 18.13 -12.98
N LYS A 226 -2.71 19.40 -13.31
CA LYS A 226 -1.51 19.90 -14.02
C LYS A 226 -0.20 19.59 -13.29
N ASP A 227 -0.25 19.40 -11.98
CA ASP A 227 0.91 19.10 -11.12
C ASP A 227 1.08 17.61 -10.83
N LEU A 228 0.29 16.72 -11.49
CA LEU A 228 0.54 15.28 -11.41
C LEU A 228 1.90 14.94 -12.02
N ASP A 229 2.60 13.99 -11.40
CA ASP A 229 3.79 13.38 -11.98
C ASP A 229 3.41 12.30 -13.01
N MET A 230 2.34 11.54 -12.71
CA MET A 230 1.91 10.41 -13.56
C MET A 230 0.41 10.14 -13.52
N LEU A 231 -0.16 9.88 -14.70
CA LEU A 231 -1.51 9.36 -14.91
C LEU A 231 -1.44 8.11 -15.78
N SER A 232 -1.82 6.94 -15.24
CA SER A 232 -1.81 5.68 -15.97
C SER A 232 -3.23 5.20 -16.25
N LEU A 233 -3.55 5.04 -17.53
CA LEU A 233 -4.86 4.65 -18.08
C LEU A 233 -4.72 3.50 -19.11
N GLY A 234 -3.62 2.76 -19.07
CA GLY A 234 -3.33 1.68 -20.01
C GLY A 234 -4.45 0.63 -20.01
N SER A 235 -4.82 0.17 -21.20
CA SER A 235 -5.92 -0.79 -21.39
C SER A 235 -7.30 -0.31 -20.92
N CYS A 236 -7.50 0.97 -20.65
CA CYS A 236 -8.83 1.53 -20.45
C CYS A 236 -9.53 1.77 -21.80
N PRO A 237 -10.88 1.58 -21.89
CA PRO A 237 -11.62 1.78 -23.14
C PRO A 237 -11.86 3.28 -23.43
N ILE A 238 -10.78 4.08 -23.48
CA ILE A 238 -10.81 5.51 -23.74
C ILE A 238 -10.73 5.76 -25.25
N SER A 239 -11.62 6.61 -25.79
CA SER A 239 -11.61 6.96 -27.21
C SER A 239 -10.38 7.80 -27.59
N LYS A 240 -10.03 7.81 -28.90
CA LYS A 240 -8.92 8.63 -29.39
C LYS A 240 -9.14 10.12 -29.14
N GLU A 241 -10.37 10.58 -29.28
CA GLU A 241 -10.79 11.97 -29.04
C GLU A 241 -10.57 12.34 -27.56
N GLU A 242 -10.97 11.46 -26.66
CA GLU A 242 -10.78 11.66 -25.23
C GLU A 242 -9.28 11.63 -24.84
N MET A 243 -8.49 10.72 -25.41
CA MET A 243 -7.03 10.72 -25.21
C MET A 243 -6.40 12.03 -25.66
N GLN A 244 -6.84 12.60 -26.80
CA GLN A 244 -6.37 13.91 -27.29
C GLN A 244 -6.78 15.04 -26.35
N ARG A 245 -8.03 15.00 -25.84
CA ARG A 245 -8.52 15.99 -24.86
C ARG A 245 -7.67 15.99 -23.60
N ILE A 246 -7.39 14.79 -23.05
CA ILE A 246 -6.58 14.61 -21.83
C ILE A 246 -5.17 15.14 -22.06
N ARG A 247 -4.50 14.76 -23.16
CA ARG A 247 -3.14 15.24 -23.47
C ARG A 247 -3.07 16.76 -23.62
N LYS A 248 -4.11 17.35 -24.24
CA LYS A 248 -4.20 18.82 -24.38
C LYS A 248 -4.38 19.52 -23.03
N ALA A 249 -5.17 18.93 -22.13
CA ALA A 249 -5.43 19.48 -20.80
C ALA A 249 -4.24 19.34 -19.85
N LEU A 250 -3.42 18.28 -20.04
CA LEU A 250 -2.32 17.91 -19.15
C LEU A 250 -1.00 17.72 -19.94
N PRO A 251 -0.47 18.79 -20.55
CA PRO A 251 0.68 18.71 -21.47
C PRO A 251 1.99 18.26 -20.78
N ASP A 252 2.16 18.56 -19.49
CA ASP A 252 3.39 18.29 -18.72
C ASP A 252 3.30 17.02 -17.88
N VAL A 253 2.14 16.37 -17.82
CA VAL A 253 1.93 15.15 -17.06
C VAL A 253 2.40 13.92 -17.87
N ALA A 254 3.09 13.00 -17.22
CA ALA A 254 3.41 11.71 -17.83
C ALA A 254 2.14 10.85 -17.92
N ILE A 255 1.60 10.67 -19.14
CA ILE A 255 0.35 9.93 -19.37
C ILE A 255 0.64 8.64 -20.12
N VAL A 256 0.16 7.51 -19.57
CA VAL A 256 0.17 6.18 -20.20
C VAL A 256 -1.27 5.82 -20.59
N PHE A 257 -1.50 5.48 -21.87
CA PHE A 257 -2.77 4.95 -22.40
C PHE A 257 -2.62 3.51 -22.86
#